data_e349695db86670f38192e5e98eeacb37
#
_entry.id   e349695db86670f38192e5e98eeacb37
#
_cell.length_a   1.000
_cell.length_b   1.000
_cell.length_c   1.000
_cell.angle_alpha   90.00
_cell.angle_beta   90.00
_cell.angle_gamma   90.00
#
_symmetry.space_group_name_H-M   'P 1'
#
loop_
_entity.id
_entity.type
_entity.pdbx_description
1 polymer ?
#
loop_
_entity_poly.entity_id
_entity_poly.type
_entity_poly.pdbx_seq_one_letter_code
_entity_poly.pdbx_strand_id
1 'polypeptide(L)'
;MLELEGIFISLVILLSVARILGEVFRRIGQPALGGELLAGIIVGPTIFGLVVPNDNLELVSTIAIFFVMLLIGLEMDLREIRKSGRIAFIISIVSLIVPFFLGYQISLFFGLDLVESLFMGLLLSVTSVPVSAIILLELGVLKSKIGTTVISVAVIDDIISLLIMVIILQMHTSEQILPSLDQILISIIKISAYLIGVMFLAYAIYKMNRWFPDTLQSFFAKTKTREAVFGIFIVVAIVLSLTAHLAGLHFIIGAFFAGLIFSEKLLGKKEADKAYGIMSGITFGFFAPLLFTIIGTKFSGQALENSVWLVVLLVSFGIIGKTFGGYIGTRLCGIDKKEGLAIASLLNGRGTVGLAITAIAYSVNILDLTLFSVCVIICFVTTIITPIIARPILQRTVKSQ
;
A
#
# COMPACT_ATOMS: atom_id res chain seq x y z
N MET A 1 30.09 19.72 -4.62
CA MET A 1 30.52 18.54 -5.42
C MET A 1 30.52 17.28 -4.57
N LEU A 2 31.14 17.27 -3.39
CA LEU A 2 31.18 16.09 -2.48
C LEU A 2 29.81 15.54 -2.05
N GLU A 3 28.82 16.41 -1.84
CA GLU A 3 27.45 15.95 -1.48
C GLU A 3 26.75 15.21 -2.62
N LEU A 4 26.93 15.67 -3.86
CA LEU A 4 26.31 15.04 -5.04
C LEU A 4 26.91 13.65 -5.28
N GLU A 5 28.24 13.50 -5.17
CA GLU A 5 28.92 12.22 -5.26
C GLU A 5 28.42 11.23 -4.20
N GLY A 6 28.22 11.70 -2.95
CA GLY A 6 27.69 10.90 -1.86
C GLY A 6 26.29 10.36 -2.12
N ILE A 7 25.41 11.17 -2.75
CA ILE A 7 24.05 10.73 -3.13
C ILE A 7 24.13 9.61 -4.19
N PHE A 8 24.92 9.80 -5.26
CA PHE A 8 25.03 8.78 -6.32
C PHE A 8 25.65 7.49 -5.80
N ILE A 9 26.65 7.55 -4.93
CA ILE A 9 27.25 6.36 -4.29
C ILE A 9 26.18 5.64 -3.45
N SER A 10 25.41 6.38 -2.63
CA SER A 10 24.31 5.79 -1.85
C SER A 10 23.26 5.10 -2.75
N LEU A 11 22.84 5.76 -3.83
CA LEU A 11 21.88 5.19 -4.77
C LEU A 11 22.40 3.93 -5.45
N VAL A 12 23.68 3.91 -5.86
CA VAL A 12 24.32 2.70 -6.45
C VAL A 12 24.33 1.55 -5.46
N ILE A 13 24.75 1.79 -4.20
CA ILE A 13 24.76 0.77 -3.15
C ILE A 13 23.34 0.25 -2.90
N LEU A 14 22.38 1.14 -2.65
CA LEU A 14 21.00 0.79 -2.35
C LEU A 14 20.38 -0.04 -3.47
N LEU A 15 20.46 0.43 -4.72
CA LEU A 15 19.88 -0.28 -5.87
C LEU A 15 20.56 -1.62 -6.14
N SER A 16 21.88 -1.67 -6.06
CA SER A 16 22.62 -2.92 -6.34
C SER A 16 22.27 -4.01 -5.34
N VAL A 17 22.31 -3.68 -4.04
CA VAL A 17 22.01 -4.67 -3.00
C VAL A 17 20.51 -5.03 -3.00
N ALA A 18 19.61 -4.04 -3.22
CA ALA A 18 18.18 -4.29 -3.37
C ALA A 18 17.89 -5.28 -4.50
N ARG A 19 18.54 -5.10 -5.67
CA ARG A 19 18.35 -5.98 -6.83
C ARG A 19 18.84 -7.39 -6.57
N ILE A 20 20.01 -7.54 -5.97
CA ILE A 20 20.58 -8.84 -5.64
C ILE A 20 19.66 -9.57 -4.66
N LEU A 21 19.31 -8.95 -3.53
CA LEU A 21 18.50 -9.61 -2.51
C LEU A 21 17.04 -9.78 -2.95
N GLY A 22 16.48 -8.83 -3.69
CA GLY A 22 15.14 -8.97 -4.28
C GLY A 22 15.07 -10.17 -5.24
N GLU A 23 16.11 -10.40 -6.06
CA GLU A 23 16.17 -11.58 -6.94
C GLU A 23 16.36 -12.88 -6.14
N VAL A 24 17.19 -12.88 -5.10
CA VAL A 24 17.33 -14.03 -4.20
C VAL A 24 15.99 -14.40 -3.57
N PHE A 25 15.25 -13.41 -3.06
CA PHE A 25 13.92 -13.64 -2.49
C PHE A 25 12.95 -14.21 -3.52
N ARG A 26 12.93 -13.70 -4.74
CA ARG A 26 12.10 -14.28 -5.83
C ARG A 26 12.43 -15.73 -6.11
N ARG A 27 13.72 -16.09 -6.15
CA ARG A 27 14.15 -17.49 -6.39
C ARG A 27 13.73 -18.46 -5.29
N ILE A 28 13.61 -18.02 -4.06
CA ILE A 28 13.07 -18.82 -2.95
C ILE A 28 11.54 -18.69 -2.81
N GLY A 29 10.88 -18.10 -3.82
CA GLY A 29 9.42 -17.94 -3.85
C GLY A 29 8.88 -16.92 -2.85
N GLN A 30 9.67 -15.94 -2.47
CA GLN A 30 9.25 -14.83 -1.61
C GLN A 30 9.11 -13.53 -2.40
N PRO A 31 8.28 -12.57 -1.96
CA PRO A 31 8.20 -11.27 -2.60
C PRO A 31 9.54 -10.53 -2.58
N ALA A 32 9.93 -9.94 -3.71
CA ALA A 32 11.19 -9.19 -3.83
C ALA A 32 11.32 -8.06 -2.78
N LEU A 33 10.20 -7.44 -2.43
CA LEU A 33 10.08 -6.41 -1.38
C LEU A 33 10.75 -6.84 -0.06
N GLY A 34 10.64 -8.11 0.35
CA GLY A 34 11.30 -8.61 1.55
C GLY A 34 12.82 -8.53 1.42
N GLY A 35 13.37 -8.90 0.25
CA GLY A 35 14.79 -8.78 -0.05
C GLY A 35 15.26 -7.33 -0.14
N GLU A 36 14.47 -6.46 -0.75
CA GLU A 36 14.76 -5.02 -0.89
C GLU A 36 14.79 -4.32 0.48
N LEU A 37 13.84 -4.65 1.37
CA LEU A 37 13.82 -4.13 2.75
C LEU A 37 15.02 -4.65 3.56
N LEU A 38 15.31 -5.94 3.47
CA LEU A 38 16.47 -6.55 4.11
C LEU A 38 17.78 -5.92 3.60
N ALA A 39 17.86 -5.60 2.30
CA ALA A 39 19.02 -4.90 1.73
C ALA A 39 19.27 -3.57 2.49
N GLY A 40 18.23 -2.80 2.74
CA GLY A 40 18.33 -1.54 3.50
C GLY A 40 18.82 -1.75 4.93
N ILE A 41 18.29 -2.75 5.63
CA ILE A 41 18.73 -3.11 6.99
C ILE A 41 20.22 -3.47 7.00
N ILE A 42 20.67 -4.22 5.99
CA ILE A 42 22.07 -4.67 5.88
C ILE A 42 23.02 -3.51 5.59
N VAL A 43 22.71 -2.66 4.61
CA VAL A 43 23.61 -1.54 4.23
C VAL A 43 23.45 -0.33 5.12
N GLY A 44 22.37 -0.27 5.89
CA GLY A 44 22.05 0.80 6.83
C GLY A 44 22.90 0.79 8.11
N PRO A 45 22.66 1.77 9.00
CA PRO A 45 23.42 1.94 10.25
C PRO A 45 23.36 0.73 11.18
N THR A 46 22.34 -0.11 11.08
CA THR A 46 22.12 -1.27 11.96
C THR A 46 23.19 -2.35 11.79
N ILE A 47 23.70 -2.59 10.57
CA ILE A 47 24.67 -3.67 10.29
C ILE A 47 25.99 -3.10 9.76
N PHE A 48 26.02 -2.58 8.53
CA PHE A 48 27.27 -2.14 7.91
C PHE A 48 27.51 -0.63 7.94
N GLY A 49 26.48 0.19 8.12
CA GLY A 49 26.62 1.65 8.13
C GLY A 49 27.15 2.26 6.83
N LEU A 50 26.99 1.55 5.69
CA LEU A 50 27.46 2.02 4.39
C LEU A 50 26.63 3.20 3.86
N VAL A 51 25.35 3.22 4.19
CA VAL A 51 24.41 4.27 3.82
C VAL A 51 23.71 4.77 5.08
N VAL A 52 23.88 6.06 5.37
CA VAL A 52 23.21 6.71 6.50
C VAL A 52 22.03 7.52 5.97
N PRO A 53 20.83 7.40 6.56
CA PRO A 53 19.67 8.22 6.21
C PRO A 53 20.01 9.71 6.27
N ASN A 54 19.57 10.46 5.26
CA ASN A 54 19.75 11.90 5.16
C ASN A 54 18.58 12.52 4.38
N ASP A 55 18.47 13.86 4.40
CA ASP A 55 17.38 14.63 3.77
C ASP A 55 17.26 14.35 2.26
N ASN A 56 18.37 14.12 1.57
CA ASN A 56 18.36 13.83 0.13
C ASN A 56 17.73 12.45 -0.16
N LEU A 57 18.04 11.43 0.64
CA LEU A 57 17.41 10.12 0.54
C LEU A 57 15.94 10.18 0.95
N GLU A 58 15.58 11.06 1.90
CA GLU A 58 14.18 11.30 2.26
C GLU A 58 13.38 11.88 1.09
N LEU A 59 13.95 12.83 0.36
CA LEU A 59 13.33 13.39 -0.84
C LEU A 59 13.14 12.31 -1.91
N VAL A 60 14.14 11.46 -2.15
CA VAL A 60 14.02 10.32 -3.08
C VAL A 60 12.92 9.35 -2.62
N SER A 61 12.84 9.04 -1.33
CA SER A 61 11.79 8.20 -0.75
C SER A 61 10.40 8.80 -0.98
N THR A 62 10.26 10.11 -0.79
CA THR A 62 8.99 10.84 -1.00
C THR A 62 8.53 10.76 -2.46
N ILE A 63 9.44 10.95 -3.41
CA ILE A 63 9.14 10.78 -4.84
C ILE A 63 8.79 9.32 -5.14
N ALA A 64 9.52 8.37 -4.54
CA ALA A 64 9.28 6.96 -4.73
C ALA A 64 7.90 6.53 -4.23
N ILE A 65 7.47 7.01 -3.06
CA ILE A 65 6.11 6.78 -2.54
C ILE A 65 5.05 7.31 -3.51
N PHE A 66 5.23 8.51 -4.07
CA PHE A 66 4.31 9.07 -5.07
C PHE A 66 4.13 8.12 -6.26
N PHE A 67 5.23 7.62 -6.83
CA PHE A 67 5.18 6.69 -7.97
C PHE A 67 4.56 5.33 -7.59
N VAL A 68 4.87 4.80 -6.42
CA VAL A 68 4.29 3.54 -5.91
C VAL A 68 2.78 3.68 -5.74
N MET A 69 2.30 4.78 -5.12
CA MET A 69 0.87 5.01 -4.91
C MET A 69 0.12 5.26 -6.21
N LEU A 70 0.74 5.98 -7.15
CA LEU A 70 0.20 6.20 -8.47
C LEU A 70 0.02 4.87 -9.24
N LEU A 71 1.01 3.98 -9.14
CA LEU A 71 0.94 2.65 -9.75
C LEU A 71 -0.13 1.77 -9.09
N ILE A 72 -0.21 1.76 -7.74
CA ILE A 72 -1.26 1.04 -7.02
C ILE A 72 -2.64 1.51 -7.49
N GLY A 73 -2.84 2.83 -7.62
CA GLY A 73 -4.08 3.38 -8.15
C GLY A 73 -4.39 2.90 -9.58
N LEU A 74 -3.38 2.83 -10.47
CA LEU A 74 -3.52 2.32 -11.84
C LEU A 74 -3.89 0.84 -11.92
N GLU A 75 -3.40 0.03 -10.99
CA GLU A 75 -3.67 -1.41 -10.94
C GLU A 75 -5.11 -1.73 -10.53
N MET A 76 -5.80 -0.77 -9.94
CA MET A 76 -7.17 -0.96 -9.46
C MET A 76 -8.20 -0.87 -10.56
N ASP A 77 -8.97 -1.95 -10.78
CA ASP A 77 -10.16 -1.93 -11.64
C ASP A 77 -11.44 -1.70 -10.82
N LEU A 78 -11.99 -0.49 -10.93
CA LEU A 78 -13.28 -0.10 -10.34
C LEU A 78 -14.45 -1.01 -10.77
N ARG A 79 -14.32 -1.75 -11.89
CA ARG A 79 -15.36 -2.69 -12.35
C ARG A 79 -15.37 -3.98 -11.54
N GLU A 80 -14.20 -4.48 -11.18
CA GLU A 80 -14.09 -5.67 -10.34
C GLU A 80 -14.60 -5.39 -8.94
N ILE A 81 -14.26 -4.22 -8.40
CA ILE A 81 -14.81 -3.72 -7.15
C ILE A 81 -16.35 -3.68 -7.21
N ARG A 82 -16.93 -3.22 -8.32
CA ARG A 82 -18.38 -3.13 -8.48
C ARG A 82 -19.06 -4.50 -8.68
N LYS A 83 -18.41 -5.46 -9.33
CA LYS A 83 -18.96 -6.81 -9.58
C LYS A 83 -18.96 -7.69 -8.33
N SER A 84 -17.89 -7.67 -7.55
CA SER A 84 -17.77 -8.42 -6.29
C SER A 84 -18.18 -7.58 -5.08
N GLY A 85 -18.65 -6.35 -5.28
CA GLY A 85 -18.67 -5.25 -4.35
C GLY A 85 -19.29 -5.56 -2.99
N ARG A 86 -20.45 -6.20 -2.94
CA ARG A 86 -21.11 -6.48 -1.65
C ARG A 86 -20.36 -7.54 -0.83
N ILE A 87 -19.95 -8.62 -1.46
CA ILE A 87 -19.23 -9.72 -0.80
C ILE A 87 -17.85 -9.24 -0.34
N ALA A 88 -17.10 -8.63 -1.26
CA ALA A 88 -15.78 -8.11 -0.97
C ALA A 88 -15.84 -7.01 0.11
N PHE A 89 -16.84 -6.12 0.08
CA PHE A 89 -17.02 -5.07 1.07
C PHE A 89 -17.28 -5.64 2.48
N ILE A 90 -18.19 -6.63 2.61
CA ILE A 90 -18.47 -7.28 3.91
C ILE A 90 -17.22 -7.97 4.45
N ILE A 91 -16.51 -8.73 3.60
CA ILE A 91 -15.28 -9.40 4.00
C ILE A 91 -14.22 -8.38 4.42
N SER A 92 -14.03 -7.31 3.64
CA SER A 92 -13.09 -6.23 3.93
C SER A 92 -13.38 -5.60 5.31
N ILE A 93 -14.60 -5.13 5.56
CA ILE A 93 -14.96 -4.50 6.83
C ILE A 93 -14.69 -5.43 8.02
N VAL A 94 -15.14 -6.70 7.95
CA VAL A 94 -14.96 -7.64 9.06
C VAL A 94 -13.49 -8.01 9.25
N SER A 95 -12.76 -8.22 8.14
CA SER A 95 -11.32 -8.52 8.20
C SER A 95 -10.46 -7.35 8.63
N LEU A 96 -10.96 -6.12 8.53
CA LEU A 96 -10.30 -4.90 8.98
C LEU A 96 -10.55 -4.64 10.47
N ILE A 97 -11.82 -4.72 10.92
CA ILE A 97 -12.23 -4.36 12.28
C ILE A 97 -11.50 -5.20 13.34
N VAL A 98 -11.41 -6.53 13.12
CA VAL A 98 -10.84 -7.43 14.14
C VAL A 98 -9.36 -7.13 14.41
N PRO A 99 -8.45 -7.12 13.41
CA PRO A 99 -7.05 -6.80 13.66
C PRO A 99 -6.84 -5.34 14.08
N PHE A 100 -7.68 -4.40 13.60
CA PHE A 100 -7.64 -3.00 14.02
C PHE A 100 -7.83 -2.89 15.55
N PHE A 101 -8.88 -3.52 16.06
CA PHE A 101 -9.20 -3.46 17.48
C PHE A 101 -8.13 -4.15 18.32
N LEU A 102 -7.60 -5.28 17.86
CA LEU A 102 -6.53 -5.99 18.54
C LEU A 102 -5.23 -5.18 18.59
N GLY A 103 -4.83 -4.59 17.46
CA GLY A 103 -3.65 -3.73 17.38
C GLY A 103 -3.77 -2.50 18.26
N TYR A 104 -4.93 -1.83 18.21
CA TYR A 104 -5.25 -0.70 19.07
C TYR A 104 -5.15 -1.03 20.55
N GLN A 105 -5.80 -2.11 21.01
CA GLN A 105 -5.81 -2.52 22.42
C GLN A 105 -4.43 -2.96 22.92
N ILE A 106 -3.69 -3.72 22.12
CA ILE A 106 -2.32 -4.13 22.47
C ILE A 106 -1.44 -2.89 22.62
N SER A 107 -1.53 -1.94 21.72
CA SER A 107 -0.72 -0.72 21.74
C SER A 107 -1.02 0.13 22.98
N LEU A 108 -2.31 0.32 23.30
CA LEU A 108 -2.70 0.99 24.56
C LEU A 108 -2.19 0.27 25.82
N PHE A 109 -2.21 -1.07 25.82
CA PHE A 109 -1.70 -1.87 26.94
C PHE A 109 -0.19 -1.65 27.16
N PHE A 110 0.56 -1.41 26.07
CA PHE A 110 1.99 -1.06 26.13
C PHE A 110 2.26 0.43 26.41
N GLY A 111 1.21 1.23 26.61
CA GLY A 111 1.33 2.64 26.99
C GLY A 111 1.56 3.60 25.83
N LEU A 112 1.29 3.16 24.59
CA LEU A 112 1.29 4.05 23.42
C LEU A 112 0.15 5.06 23.52
N ASP A 113 0.34 6.23 22.94
CA ASP A 113 -0.72 7.24 22.89
C ASP A 113 -1.89 6.84 21.97
N LEU A 114 -2.94 7.65 21.95
CA LEU A 114 -4.15 7.37 21.18
C LEU A 114 -3.86 7.30 19.67
N VAL A 115 -3.07 8.24 19.14
CA VAL A 115 -2.80 8.35 17.69
C VAL A 115 -1.89 7.22 17.23
N GLU A 116 -0.84 6.92 17.99
CA GLU A 116 0.05 5.79 17.79
C GLU A 116 -0.73 4.46 17.82
N SER A 117 -1.60 4.30 18.82
CA SER A 117 -2.41 3.08 18.98
C SER A 117 -3.41 2.89 17.84
N LEU A 118 -4.05 3.96 17.37
CA LEU A 118 -4.91 3.94 16.18
C LEU A 118 -4.12 3.58 14.92
N PHE A 119 -2.90 4.12 14.80
CA PHE A 119 -2.02 3.79 13.68
C PHE A 119 -1.60 2.32 13.69
N MET A 120 -1.24 1.77 14.87
CA MET A 120 -0.91 0.36 15.00
C MET A 120 -2.10 -0.56 14.66
N GLY A 121 -3.30 -0.18 15.08
CA GLY A 121 -4.54 -0.83 14.67
C GLY A 121 -4.72 -0.82 13.15
N LEU A 122 -4.54 0.33 12.53
CA LEU A 122 -4.58 0.49 11.08
C LEU A 122 -3.55 -0.40 10.38
N LEU A 123 -2.29 -0.37 10.83
CA LEU A 123 -1.21 -1.17 10.26
C LEU A 123 -1.52 -2.67 10.28
N LEU A 124 -2.10 -3.17 11.38
CA LEU A 124 -2.52 -4.57 11.48
C LEU A 124 -3.70 -4.91 10.57
N SER A 125 -4.46 -3.94 10.13
CA SER A 125 -5.65 -4.11 9.29
C SER A 125 -5.35 -4.11 7.80
N VAL A 126 -4.27 -3.46 7.36
CA VAL A 126 -3.91 -3.33 5.94
C VAL A 126 -3.65 -4.69 5.30
N THR A 127 -4.07 -4.83 4.04
CA THR A 127 -3.76 -5.99 3.18
C THR A 127 -2.90 -5.51 2.01
N SER A 128 -2.00 -6.35 1.51
CA SER A 128 -1.17 -6.03 0.33
C SER A 128 -1.65 -6.79 -0.90
N VAL A 129 -2.20 -6.08 -1.87
CA VAL A 129 -2.59 -6.64 -3.18
C VAL A 129 -1.42 -7.38 -3.84
N PRO A 130 -0.19 -6.79 -3.98
CA PRO A 130 0.91 -7.46 -4.65
C PRO A 130 1.32 -8.79 -4.01
N VAL A 131 1.35 -8.88 -2.67
CA VAL A 131 1.73 -10.12 -1.97
C VAL A 131 0.74 -11.23 -2.27
N SER A 132 -0.56 -10.95 -2.16
CA SER A 132 -1.61 -11.93 -2.46
C SER A 132 -1.64 -12.30 -3.94
N ALA A 133 -1.47 -11.32 -4.84
CA ALA A 133 -1.47 -11.53 -6.28
C ALA A 133 -0.33 -12.44 -6.73
N ILE A 134 0.89 -12.29 -6.20
CA ILE A 134 2.04 -13.14 -6.53
C ILE A 134 1.72 -14.61 -6.17
N ILE A 135 1.18 -14.86 -4.97
CA ILE A 135 0.82 -16.22 -4.54
C ILE A 135 -0.23 -16.84 -5.47
N LEU A 136 -1.26 -16.05 -5.82
CA LEU A 136 -2.35 -16.48 -6.70
C LEU A 136 -1.88 -16.73 -8.14
N LEU A 137 -0.94 -15.90 -8.64
CA LEU A 137 -0.33 -16.06 -9.97
C LEU A 137 0.53 -17.32 -10.05
N GLU A 138 1.42 -17.54 -9.07
CA GLU A 138 2.30 -18.71 -9.04
C GLU A 138 1.51 -20.03 -8.98
N LEU A 139 0.35 -20.02 -8.34
CA LEU A 139 -0.54 -21.18 -8.27
C LEU A 139 -1.55 -21.25 -9.43
N GLY A 140 -1.53 -20.30 -10.36
CA GLY A 140 -2.41 -20.27 -11.54
C GLY A 140 -3.88 -20.02 -11.23
N VAL A 141 -4.21 -19.50 -10.04
CA VAL A 141 -5.61 -19.34 -9.56
C VAL A 141 -6.03 -17.88 -9.41
N LEU A 142 -5.29 -16.92 -9.95
CA LEU A 142 -5.64 -15.50 -9.87
C LEU A 142 -7.03 -15.20 -10.44
N LYS A 143 -7.40 -15.84 -11.54
CA LYS A 143 -8.71 -15.66 -12.20
C LYS A 143 -9.82 -16.54 -11.62
N SER A 144 -9.56 -17.34 -10.60
CA SER A 144 -10.56 -18.13 -9.90
C SER A 144 -11.46 -17.26 -9.02
N LYS A 145 -12.57 -17.82 -8.53
CA LYS A 145 -13.47 -17.18 -7.57
C LYS A 145 -12.71 -16.74 -6.29
N ILE A 146 -11.78 -17.57 -5.80
CA ILE A 146 -10.93 -17.24 -4.65
C ILE A 146 -10.03 -16.06 -5.00
N GLY A 147 -9.31 -16.11 -6.12
CA GLY A 147 -8.38 -15.06 -6.53
C GLY A 147 -9.08 -13.72 -6.73
N THR A 148 -10.17 -13.68 -7.48
CA THR A 148 -10.94 -12.44 -7.71
C THR A 148 -11.52 -11.88 -6.42
N THR A 149 -11.99 -12.74 -5.49
CA THR A 149 -12.47 -12.28 -4.18
C THR A 149 -11.35 -11.67 -3.36
N VAL A 150 -10.19 -12.33 -3.24
CA VAL A 150 -9.02 -11.81 -2.48
C VAL A 150 -8.57 -10.46 -3.02
N ILE A 151 -8.41 -10.33 -4.33
CA ILE A 151 -7.98 -9.07 -4.95
C ILE A 151 -9.02 -7.97 -4.70
N SER A 152 -10.32 -8.26 -4.87
CA SER A 152 -11.38 -7.28 -4.61
C SER A 152 -11.43 -6.83 -3.15
N VAL A 153 -11.23 -7.75 -2.19
CA VAL A 153 -11.14 -7.42 -0.76
C VAL A 153 -9.93 -6.55 -0.49
N ALA A 154 -8.75 -6.92 -0.99
CA ALA A 154 -7.52 -6.18 -0.77
C ALA A 154 -7.60 -4.74 -1.33
N VAL A 155 -8.21 -4.57 -2.51
CA VAL A 155 -8.45 -3.24 -3.11
C VAL A 155 -9.37 -2.37 -2.23
N ILE A 156 -10.44 -2.94 -1.67
CA ILE A 156 -11.33 -2.22 -0.76
C ILE A 156 -10.61 -1.89 0.55
N ASP A 157 -9.83 -2.84 1.08
CA ASP A 157 -9.01 -2.63 2.28
C ASP A 157 -8.04 -1.45 2.08
N ASP A 158 -7.37 -1.35 0.92
CA ASP A 158 -6.45 -0.26 0.62
C ASP A 158 -7.15 1.10 0.63
N ILE A 159 -8.33 1.21 0.00
CA ILE A 159 -9.13 2.44 -0.01
C ILE A 159 -9.53 2.84 1.42
N ILE A 160 -10.07 1.89 2.21
CA ILE A 160 -10.52 2.15 3.58
C ILE A 160 -9.32 2.52 4.46
N SER A 161 -8.20 1.81 4.31
CA SER A 161 -6.99 2.08 5.10
C SER A 161 -6.41 3.46 4.83
N LEU A 162 -6.40 3.90 3.57
CA LEU A 162 -5.98 5.26 3.22
C LEU A 162 -6.92 6.32 3.81
N LEU A 163 -8.24 6.07 3.81
CA LEU A 163 -9.19 6.98 4.45
C LEU A 163 -8.98 7.08 5.96
N ILE A 164 -8.77 5.94 6.64
CA ILE A 164 -8.47 5.92 8.08
C ILE A 164 -7.14 6.63 8.34
N MET A 165 -6.11 6.41 7.51
CA MET A 165 -4.81 7.10 7.62
C MET A 165 -4.97 8.62 7.57
N VAL A 166 -5.83 9.13 6.66
CA VAL A 166 -6.13 10.57 6.59
C VAL A 166 -6.71 11.10 7.90
N ILE A 167 -7.64 10.34 8.49
CA ILE A 167 -8.25 10.74 9.77
C ILE A 167 -7.19 10.77 10.87
N ILE A 168 -6.32 9.76 10.95
CA ILE A 168 -5.22 9.69 11.93
C ILE A 168 -4.27 10.88 11.75
N LEU A 169 -3.88 11.20 10.50
CA LEU A 169 -3.04 12.36 10.18
C LEU A 169 -3.66 13.68 10.67
N GLN A 170 -4.96 13.84 10.49
CA GLN A 170 -5.65 15.05 10.94
C GLN A 170 -5.76 15.13 12.47
N MET A 171 -5.97 13.99 13.15
CA MET A 171 -5.93 13.94 14.60
C MET A 171 -4.57 14.37 15.15
N HIS A 172 -3.49 13.94 14.51
CA HIS A 172 -2.13 14.30 14.90
C HIS A 172 -1.83 15.81 14.73
N THR A 173 -2.29 16.41 13.63
CA THR A 173 -2.02 17.83 13.33
C THR A 173 -2.87 18.82 14.15
N SER A 174 -3.95 18.35 14.80
CA SER A 174 -4.91 19.22 15.50
C SER A 174 -4.50 19.63 16.91
N GLU A 175 -3.34 19.19 17.43
CA GLU A 175 -2.84 19.43 18.82
C GLU A 175 -3.85 19.13 19.96
N GLN A 176 -5.01 18.64 19.66
CA GLN A 176 -6.06 18.30 20.62
C GLN A 176 -6.16 16.77 20.75
N ILE A 177 -6.17 16.29 21.98
CA ILE A 177 -6.25 14.85 22.35
C ILE A 177 -7.49 14.18 21.73
N LEU A 178 -8.54 14.94 21.49
CA LEU A 178 -9.70 14.55 20.69
C LEU A 178 -10.11 15.77 19.85
N PRO A 179 -10.08 15.68 18.51
CA PRO A 179 -10.60 16.75 17.70
C PRO A 179 -12.07 16.98 18.08
N SER A 180 -12.48 18.26 18.19
CA SER A 180 -13.89 18.57 18.44
C SER A 180 -14.76 17.94 17.36
N LEU A 181 -16.00 17.59 17.69
CA LEU A 181 -16.94 17.02 16.71
C LEU A 181 -17.00 17.87 15.43
N ASP A 182 -16.89 19.20 15.56
CA ASP A 182 -16.87 20.13 14.43
C ASP A 182 -15.62 19.95 13.54
N GLN A 183 -14.45 19.71 14.13
CA GLN A 183 -13.20 19.46 13.38
C GLN A 183 -13.27 18.11 12.65
N ILE A 184 -13.79 17.07 13.29
CA ILE A 184 -14.03 15.77 12.66
C ILE A 184 -15.02 15.91 11.49
N LEU A 185 -16.12 16.63 11.70
CA LEU A 185 -17.12 16.89 10.66
C LEU A 185 -16.54 17.68 9.49
N ILE A 186 -15.77 18.75 9.75
CA ILE A 186 -15.10 19.54 8.72
C ILE A 186 -14.10 18.65 7.93
N SER A 187 -13.38 17.79 8.61
CA SER A 187 -12.44 16.86 7.98
C SER A 187 -13.14 15.84 7.10
N ILE A 188 -14.21 15.24 7.60
CA ILE A 188 -15.06 14.32 6.81
C ILE A 188 -15.67 15.05 5.60
N ILE A 189 -16.13 16.30 5.77
CA ILE A 189 -16.65 17.10 4.66
C ILE A 189 -15.57 17.38 3.61
N LYS A 190 -14.36 17.80 4.01
CA LYS A 190 -13.25 18.07 3.09
C LYS A 190 -12.84 16.79 2.33
N ILE A 191 -12.70 15.66 3.02
CA ILE A 191 -12.38 14.36 2.42
C ILE A 191 -13.49 13.97 1.44
N SER A 192 -14.75 14.05 1.88
CA SER A 192 -15.90 13.72 1.04
C SER A 192 -16.01 14.64 -0.18
N ALA A 193 -15.81 15.93 -0.01
CA ALA A 193 -15.81 16.90 -1.11
C ALA A 193 -14.70 16.62 -2.11
N TYR A 194 -13.48 16.31 -1.64
CA TYR A 194 -12.37 15.92 -2.50
C TYR A 194 -12.69 14.63 -3.27
N LEU A 195 -13.18 13.58 -2.59
CA LEU A 195 -13.58 12.33 -3.22
C LEU A 195 -14.70 12.51 -4.25
N ILE A 196 -15.73 13.31 -3.91
CA ILE A 196 -16.82 13.66 -4.83
C ILE A 196 -16.27 14.42 -6.03
N GLY A 197 -15.35 15.37 -5.83
CA GLY A 197 -14.68 16.12 -6.89
C GLY A 197 -13.89 15.21 -7.83
N VAL A 198 -13.10 14.28 -7.27
CA VAL A 198 -12.34 13.27 -8.03
C VAL A 198 -13.28 12.32 -8.78
N MET A 199 -14.34 11.83 -8.14
CA MET A 199 -15.35 10.99 -8.79
C MET A 199 -16.11 11.74 -9.90
N PHE A 200 -16.44 13.02 -9.66
CA PHE A 200 -17.07 13.89 -10.67
C PHE A 200 -16.13 14.08 -11.87
N LEU A 201 -14.86 14.34 -11.62
CA LEU A 201 -13.83 14.44 -12.68
C LEU A 201 -13.76 13.14 -13.48
N ALA A 202 -13.66 12.00 -12.81
CA ALA A 202 -13.66 10.68 -13.43
C ALA A 202 -14.93 10.44 -14.27
N TYR A 203 -16.10 10.81 -13.74
CA TYR A 203 -17.38 10.72 -14.43
C TYR A 203 -17.45 11.67 -15.63
N ALA A 204 -17.01 12.92 -15.48
CA ALA A 204 -16.98 13.91 -16.56
C ALA A 204 -16.09 13.43 -17.73
N ILE A 205 -14.92 12.91 -17.40
CA ILE A 205 -14.00 12.33 -18.41
C ILE A 205 -14.64 11.09 -19.06
N TYR A 206 -15.27 10.19 -18.29
CA TYR A 206 -16.00 9.03 -18.81
C TYR A 206 -17.14 9.44 -19.76
N LYS A 207 -17.94 10.44 -19.37
CA LYS A 207 -19.04 10.96 -20.19
C LYS A 207 -18.54 11.63 -21.45
N MET A 208 -17.47 12.40 -21.36
CA MET A 208 -16.81 13.05 -22.49
C MET A 208 -16.31 11.99 -23.49
N ASN A 209 -15.66 10.92 -23.02
CA ASN A 209 -15.19 9.83 -23.88
C ASN A 209 -16.35 9.04 -24.52
N ARG A 210 -17.53 8.98 -23.85
CA ARG A 210 -18.73 8.33 -24.41
C ARG A 210 -19.44 9.20 -25.49
N TRP A 211 -19.43 10.52 -25.31
CA TRP A 211 -20.11 11.44 -26.24
C TRP A 211 -19.21 11.84 -27.40
N PHE A 212 -17.91 11.85 -27.18
CA PHE A 212 -16.87 12.18 -28.16
C PHE A 212 -15.76 11.13 -28.16
N PRO A 213 -16.05 9.88 -28.57
CA PRO A 213 -15.10 8.77 -28.44
C PRO A 213 -13.79 9.04 -29.20
N ASP A 214 -13.83 9.83 -30.26
CA ASP A 214 -12.65 10.13 -31.07
C ASP A 214 -11.84 11.33 -30.54
N THR A 215 -12.37 12.14 -29.61
CA THR A 215 -11.71 13.39 -29.22
C THR A 215 -10.54 13.13 -28.26
N LEU A 216 -10.74 12.33 -27.22
CA LEU A 216 -9.65 11.97 -26.29
C LEU A 216 -8.68 10.98 -26.94
N GLN A 217 -9.21 9.97 -27.63
CA GLN A 217 -8.36 9.02 -28.35
C GLN A 217 -7.61 9.70 -29.50
N SER A 218 -8.23 10.64 -30.25
CA SER A 218 -7.56 11.40 -31.28
C SER A 218 -6.57 12.43 -30.72
N PHE A 219 -6.84 13.02 -29.54
CA PHE A 219 -5.89 13.88 -28.85
C PHE A 219 -4.64 13.07 -28.45
N PHE A 220 -4.82 11.91 -27.84
CA PHE A 220 -3.71 11.01 -27.48
C PHE A 220 -3.07 10.34 -28.71
N ALA A 221 -3.82 10.02 -29.76
CA ALA A 221 -3.29 9.47 -31.00
C ALA A 221 -2.57 10.53 -31.88
N LYS A 222 -2.93 11.81 -31.77
CA LYS A 222 -2.22 12.94 -32.42
C LYS A 222 -0.93 13.32 -31.70
N THR A 223 -0.79 12.95 -30.40
CA THR A 223 0.51 13.04 -29.72
C THR A 223 1.43 11.99 -30.36
N LYS A 224 2.39 12.43 -31.14
CA LYS A 224 3.29 11.57 -31.96
C LYS A 224 4.24 10.71 -31.13
N THR A 225 4.32 10.92 -29.82
CA THR A 225 5.27 10.24 -28.91
C THR A 225 4.56 9.57 -27.74
N ARG A 226 5.01 8.36 -27.40
CA ARG A 226 4.50 7.58 -26.24
C ARG A 226 4.73 8.32 -24.93
N GLU A 227 5.81 9.08 -24.86
CA GLU A 227 6.27 9.86 -23.71
C GLU A 227 5.30 11.00 -23.37
N ALA A 228 4.62 11.57 -24.37
CA ALA A 228 3.70 12.68 -24.15
C ALA A 228 2.45 12.25 -23.37
N VAL A 229 1.91 11.04 -23.64
CA VAL A 229 0.77 10.49 -22.87
C VAL A 229 1.18 10.28 -21.41
N PHE A 230 2.36 9.69 -21.20
CA PHE A 230 2.92 9.49 -19.87
C PHE A 230 3.17 10.82 -19.15
N GLY A 231 3.74 11.81 -19.83
CA GLY A 231 3.98 13.15 -19.28
C GLY A 231 2.68 13.83 -18.82
N ILE A 232 1.62 13.79 -19.65
CA ILE A 232 0.29 14.32 -19.28
C ILE A 232 -0.25 13.62 -18.03
N PHE A 233 -0.11 12.30 -17.98
CA PHE A 233 -0.53 11.51 -16.84
C PHE A 233 0.18 11.93 -15.53
N ILE A 234 1.50 12.10 -15.57
CA ILE A 234 2.28 12.59 -14.43
C ILE A 234 1.85 14.00 -14.01
N VAL A 235 1.64 14.91 -14.97
CA VAL A 235 1.18 16.27 -14.69
C VAL A 235 -0.17 16.25 -13.98
N VAL A 236 -1.13 15.46 -14.46
CA VAL A 236 -2.44 15.33 -13.83
C VAL A 236 -2.30 14.72 -12.43
N ALA A 237 -1.43 13.73 -12.26
CA ALA A 237 -1.17 13.12 -10.95
C ALA A 237 -0.60 14.14 -9.95
N ILE A 238 0.35 14.98 -10.39
CA ILE A 238 0.90 16.06 -9.56
C ILE A 238 -0.19 17.09 -9.22
N VAL A 239 -1.02 17.50 -10.18
CA VAL A 239 -2.12 18.46 -9.95
C VAL A 239 -3.12 17.90 -8.93
N LEU A 240 -3.52 16.63 -9.07
CA LEU A 240 -4.42 15.99 -8.10
C LEU A 240 -3.77 15.82 -6.72
N SER A 241 -2.47 15.57 -6.67
CA SER A 241 -1.72 15.53 -5.40
C SER A 241 -1.65 16.89 -4.72
N LEU A 242 -1.43 17.96 -5.49
CA LEU A 242 -1.45 19.34 -4.97
C LEU A 242 -2.84 19.74 -4.50
N THR A 243 -3.89 19.41 -5.25
CA THR A 243 -5.29 19.70 -4.83
C THR A 243 -5.68 18.90 -3.60
N ALA A 244 -5.21 17.66 -3.44
CA ALA A 244 -5.37 16.89 -2.21
C ALA A 244 -4.71 17.61 -1.03
N HIS A 245 -3.48 18.07 -1.21
CA HIS A 245 -2.74 18.81 -0.17
C HIS A 245 -3.45 20.11 0.21
N LEU A 246 -3.95 20.89 -0.75
CA LEU A 246 -4.75 22.09 -0.49
C LEU A 246 -6.07 21.79 0.22
N ALA A 247 -6.65 20.61 0.01
CA ALA A 247 -7.82 20.13 0.75
C ALA A 247 -7.50 19.64 2.18
N GLY A 248 -6.24 19.71 2.61
CA GLY A 248 -5.77 19.21 3.91
C GLY A 248 -5.55 17.71 3.96
N LEU A 249 -5.43 17.07 2.80
CA LEU A 249 -5.08 15.65 2.66
C LEU A 249 -3.58 15.49 2.37
N HIS A 250 -3.04 14.32 2.64
CA HIS A 250 -1.66 14.04 2.25
C HIS A 250 -1.56 13.90 0.73
N PHE A 251 -0.52 14.48 0.09
CA PHE A 251 -0.33 14.51 -1.38
C PHE A 251 -0.34 13.12 -2.03
N ILE A 252 0.05 12.08 -1.30
CA ILE A 252 0.09 10.69 -1.74
C ILE A 252 -1.30 10.17 -2.13
N ILE A 253 -2.34 10.65 -1.45
CA ILE A 253 -3.74 10.30 -1.73
C ILE A 253 -4.14 10.81 -3.11
N GLY A 254 -3.70 12.00 -3.46
CA GLY A 254 -3.91 12.55 -4.80
C GLY A 254 -3.26 11.70 -5.89
N ALA A 255 -2.03 11.21 -5.67
CA ALA A 255 -1.34 10.31 -6.57
C ALA A 255 -2.12 8.99 -6.77
N PHE A 256 -2.59 8.39 -5.67
CA PHE A 256 -3.41 7.18 -5.71
C PHE A 256 -4.69 7.37 -6.53
N PHE A 257 -5.45 8.42 -6.26
CA PHE A 257 -6.68 8.71 -7.01
C PHE A 257 -6.42 9.10 -8.47
N ALA A 258 -5.30 9.75 -8.76
CA ALA A 258 -4.88 9.99 -10.15
C ALA A 258 -4.71 8.67 -10.89
N GLY A 259 -3.99 7.71 -10.31
CA GLY A 259 -3.86 6.36 -10.86
C GLY A 259 -5.21 5.70 -11.11
N LEU A 260 -6.10 5.75 -10.14
CA LEU A 260 -7.45 5.17 -10.20
C LEU A 260 -8.31 5.80 -11.33
N ILE A 261 -8.20 7.10 -11.57
CA ILE A 261 -8.90 7.80 -12.66
C ILE A 261 -8.36 7.34 -14.03
N PHE A 262 -7.06 7.19 -14.19
CA PHE A 262 -6.42 6.82 -15.45
C PHE A 262 -6.50 5.34 -15.80
N SER A 263 -7.46 4.62 -15.22
CA SER A 263 -7.73 3.22 -15.51
C SER A 263 -8.07 2.99 -17.02
N GLU A 264 -8.06 1.73 -17.44
CA GLU A 264 -8.32 1.25 -18.81
C GLU A 264 -9.52 1.89 -19.53
N LYS A 265 -10.54 2.33 -18.77
CA LYS A 265 -11.76 2.95 -19.34
C LYS A 265 -11.53 4.32 -19.96
N LEU A 266 -10.55 5.05 -19.48
CA LEU A 266 -10.30 6.43 -19.89
C LEU A 266 -9.39 6.53 -21.11
N LEU A 267 -8.32 5.75 -21.08
CA LEU A 267 -7.31 5.78 -22.12
C LEU A 267 -7.62 4.79 -23.27
N GLY A 268 -8.55 3.84 -23.07
CA GLY A 268 -8.66 2.64 -23.90
C GLY A 268 -7.55 1.64 -23.57
N LYS A 269 -7.83 0.35 -23.78
CA LYS A 269 -6.95 -0.77 -23.33
C LYS A 269 -5.51 -0.62 -23.82
N LYS A 270 -5.31 -0.27 -25.08
CA LYS A 270 -3.97 -0.18 -25.71
C LYS A 270 -3.09 0.91 -25.10
N GLU A 271 -3.65 2.08 -24.80
CA GLU A 271 -2.89 3.21 -24.25
C GLU A 271 -2.73 3.05 -22.72
N ALA A 272 -3.72 2.48 -22.03
CA ALA A 272 -3.60 2.12 -20.62
C ALA A 272 -2.51 1.07 -20.38
N ASP A 273 -2.45 -0.01 -21.18
CA ASP A 273 -1.41 -1.04 -21.09
C ASP A 273 0.00 -0.44 -21.33
N LYS A 274 0.13 0.53 -22.26
CA LYS A 274 1.41 1.22 -22.48
C LYS A 274 1.81 2.10 -21.31
N ALA A 275 0.87 2.92 -20.81
CA ALA A 275 1.12 3.80 -19.66
C ALA A 275 1.47 2.97 -18.42
N TYR A 276 0.74 1.89 -18.19
CA TYR A 276 1.04 0.92 -17.12
C TYR A 276 2.43 0.30 -17.29
N GLY A 277 2.80 -0.13 -18.49
CA GLY A 277 4.12 -0.73 -18.75
C GLY A 277 5.28 0.23 -18.45
N ILE A 278 5.17 1.50 -18.84
CA ILE A 278 6.17 2.54 -18.52
C ILE A 278 6.20 2.80 -17.01
N MET A 279 5.02 3.00 -16.40
CA MET A 279 4.90 3.29 -14.98
C MET A 279 5.42 2.14 -14.12
N SER A 280 5.02 0.91 -14.42
CA SER A 280 5.49 -0.30 -13.76
C SER A 280 7.01 -0.48 -13.88
N GLY A 281 7.55 -0.23 -15.10
CA GLY A 281 8.99 -0.29 -15.35
C GLY A 281 9.78 0.70 -14.49
N ILE A 282 9.35 1.96 -14.43
CA ILE A 282 10.01 3.00 -13.62
C ILE A 282 9.81 2.71 -12.12
N THR A 283 8.58 2.37 -11.71
CA THR A 283 8.27 2.14 -10.30
C THR A 283 8.98 0.91 -9.76
N PHE A 284 8.77 -0.26 -10.35
CA PHE A 284 9.44 -1.49 -9.88
C PHE A 284 10.90 -1.58 -10.35
N GLY A 285 11.25 -0.84 -11.42
CA GLY A 285 12.63 -0.77 -11.93
C GLY A 285 13.56 0.08 -11.06
N PHE A 286 13.04 1.12 -10.42
CA PHE A 286 13.87 2.13 -9.76
C PHE A 286 13.29 2.58 -8.41
N PHE A 287 12.07 3.09 -8.39
CA PHE A 287 11.52 3.75 -7.20
C PHE A 287 11.16 2.80 -6.07
N ALA A 288 10.50 1.68 -6.33
CA ALA A 288 10.09 0.75 -5.29
C ALA A 288 11.29 0.11 -4.57
N PRO A 289 12.33 -0.41 -5.27
CA PRO A 289 13.53 -0.89 -4.60
C PRO A 289 14.23 0.17 -3.75
N LEU A 290 14.31 1.42 -4.24
CA LEU A 290 14.87 2.52 -3.46
C LEU A 290 14.02 2.83 -2.23
N LEU A 291 12.70 2.92 -2.39
CA LEU A 291 11.79 3.17 -1.27
C LEU A 291 12.00 2.16 -0.15
N PHE A 292 11.93 0.87 -0.47
CA PHE A 292 12.00 -0.18 0.55
C PHE A 292 13.39 -0.29 1.17
N THR A 293 14.43 -0.06 0.38
CA THR A 293 15.81 -0.05 0.89
C THR A 293 16.05 1.17 1.80
N ILE A 294 15.57 2.36 1.41
CA ILE A 294 15.68 3.57 2.26
C ILE A 294 14.90 3.37 3.57
N ILE A 295 13.68 2.78 3.51
CA ILE A 295 12.92 2.41 4.73
C ILE A 295 13.75 1.47 5.59
N GLY A 296 14.38 0.45 4.99
CA GLY A 296 15.24 -0.49 5.68
C GLY A 296 16.46 0.18 6.35
N THR A 297 17.06 1.21 5.74
CA THR A 297 18.20 1.92 6.37
C THR A 297 17.81 2.69 7.63
N LYS A 298 16.55 3.08 7.77
CA LYS A 298 16.03 3.75 8.97
C LYS A 298 15.71 2.78 10.11
N PHE A 299 15.69 1.48 9.83
CA PHE A 299 15.45 0.47 10.85
C PHE A 299 16.55 0.48 11.91
N SER A 300 16.15 0.42 13.18
CA SER A 300 17.07 0.34 14.32
C SER A 300 16.85 -0.95 15.11
N GLY A 301 17.85 -1.85 15.07
CA GLY A 301 17.82 -3.07 15.88
C GLY A 301 17.84 -2.78 17.37
N GLN A 302 18.61 -1.77 17.80
CA GLN A 302 18.69 -1.34 19.20
C GLN A 302 17.34 -0.81 19.73
N ALA A 303 16.61 -0.09 18.89
CA ALA A 303 15.28 0.42 19.26
C ALA A 303 14.27 -0.71 19.54
N LEU A 304 14.49 -1.92 19.01
CA LEU A 304 13.62 -3.06 19.24
C LEU A 304 13.90 -3.81 20.54
N GLU A 305 15.06 -3.67 21.17
CA GLU A 305 15.43 -4.44 22.35
C GLU A 305 14.40 -4.35 23.46
N ASN A 306 13.84 -3.15 23.69
CA ASN A 306 12.79 -2.91 24.68
C ASN A 306 11.35 -3.19 24.18
N SER A 307 11.18 -3.49 22.89
CA SER A 307 9.88 -3.60 22.24
C SER A 307 9.58 -5.00 21.67
N VAL A 308 10.41 -6.01 22.02
CA VAL A 308 10.29 -7.38 21.48
C VAL A 308 8.90 -7.97 21.73
N TRP A 309 8.38 -7.82 22.95
CA TRP A 309 7.06 -8.34 23.30
C TRP A 309 5.92 -7.63 22.55
N LEU A 310 6.05 -6.33 22.33
CA LEU A 310 5.11 -5.57 21.50
C LEU A 310 5.10 -6.11 20.07
N VAL A 311 6.28 -6.33 19.46
CA VAL A 311 6.40 -6.92 18.11
C VAL A 311 5.76 -8.31 18.07
N VAL A 312 6.12 -9.20 19.00
CA VAL A 312 5.62 -10.59 19.02
C VAL A 312 4.09 -10.61 19.14
N LEU A 313 3.52 -9.80 20.02
CA LEU A 313 2.07 -9.74 20.19
C LEU A 313 1.38 -9.11 18.96
N LEU A 314 1.88 -7.99 18.44
CA LEU A 314 1.28 -7.34 17.26
C LEU A 314 1.36 -8.24 16.02
N VAL A 315 2.47 -8.93 15.77
CA VAL A 315 2.58 -9.88 14.67
C VAL A 315 1.61 -11.06 14.86
N SER A 316 1.63 -11.67 16.04
CA SER A 316 0.80 -12.86 16.31
C SER A 316 -0.69 -12.54 16.24
N PHE A 317 -1.13 -11.53 16.96
CA PHE A 317 -2.53 -11.10 16.96
C PHE A 317 -2.95 -10.44 15.65
N GLY A 318 -2.02 -9.80 14.94
CA GLY A 318 -2.25 -9.29 13.59
C GLY A 318 -2.59 -10.40 12.60
N ILE A 319 -1.83 -11.50 12.60
CA ILE A 319 -2.08 -12.67 11.74
C ILE A 319 -3.37 -13.39 12.17
N ILE A 320 -3.52 -13.67 13.45
CA ILE A 320 -4.71 -14.34 13.99
C ILE A 320 -5.95 -13.49 13.74
N GLY A 321 -5.92 -12.21 14.07
CA GLY A 321 -7.04 -11.29 13.92
C GLY A 321 -7.47 -11.11 12.46
N LYS A 322 -6.52 -10.96 11.54
CA LYS A 322 -6.81 -10.82 10.11
C LYS A 322 -7.40 -12.12 9.53
N THR A 323 -6.80 -13.27 9.88
CA THR A 323 -7.30 -14.58 9.44
C THR A 323 -8.69 -14.84 10.02
N PHE A 324 -8.90 -14.58 11.31
CA PHE A 324 -10.18 -14.79 11.99
C PHE A 324 -11.27 -13.85 11.44
N GLY A 325 -10.97 -12.55 11.33
CA GLY A 325 -11.89 -11.56 10.77
C GLY A 325 -12.24 -11.87 9.30
N GLY A 326 -11.24 -12.19 8.48
CA GLY A 326 -11.44 -12.60 7.09
C GLY A 326 -12.27 -13.88 6.97
N TYR A 327 -12.01 -14.88 7.81
CA TYR A 327 -12.80 -16.12 7.85
C TYR A 327 -14.26 -15.85 8.25
N ILE A 328 -14.51 -15.06 9.30
CA ILE A 328 -15.89 -14.68 9.67
C ILE A 328 -16.56 -13.94 8.53
N GLY A 329 -15.91 -12.96 7.90
CA GLY A 329 -16.44 -12.21 6.77
C GLY A 329 -16.84 -13.12 5.61
N THR A 330 -16.01 -14.11 5.27
CA THR A 330 -16.33 -15.09 4.21
C THR A 330 -17.50 -15.98 4.59
N ARG A 331 -17.60 -16.40 5.86
CA ARG A 331 -18.72 -17.21 6.35
C ARG A 331 -20.05 -16.46 6.35
N LEU A 332 -20.03 -15.17 6.70
CA LEU A 332 -21.22 -14.29 6.62
C LEU A 332 -21.73 -14.13 5.17
N CYS A 333 -20.83 -14.22 4.21
CA CYS A 333 -21.17 -14.18 2.77
C CYS A 333 -21.54 -15.55 2.18
N GLY A 334 -21.65 -16.62 2.99
CA GLY A 334 -22.02 -17.96 2.52
C GLY A 334 -20.92 -18.71 1.77
N ILE A 335 -19.65 -18.25 1.85
CA ILE A 335 -18.52 -18.94 1.22
C ILE A 335 -18.17 -20.19 2.02
N ASP A 336 -17.82 -21.30 1.32
CA ASP A 336 -17.46 -22.56 1.98
C ASP A 336 -16.29 -22.43 2.94
N LYS A 337 -16.21 -23.34 3.94
CA LYS A 337 -15.20 -23.29 5.01
C LYS A 337 -13.77 -23.31 4.46
N LYS A 338 -13.49 -24.19 3.48
CA LYS A 338 -12.14 -24.32 2.90
C LYS A 338 -11.78 -23.11 2.07
N GLU A 339 -12.68 -22.65 1.18
CA GLU A 339 -12.50 -21.43 0.39
C GLU A 339 -12.34 -20.22 1.30
N GLY A 340 -13.18 -20.10 2.35
CA GLY A 340 -13.13 -19.00 3.30
C GLY A 340 -11.80 -18.92 4.05
N LEU A 341 -11.24 -20.06 4.49
CA LEU A 341 -9.94 -20.09 5.13
C LEU A 341 -8.80 -19.74 4.16
N ALA A 342 -8.90 -20.22 2.91
CA ALA A 342 -7.93 -19.88 1.87
C ALA A 342 -7.92 -18.36 1.57
N ILE A 343 -9.11 -17.75 1.41
CA ILE A 343 -9.24 -16.30 1.24
C ILE A 343 -8.65 -15.57 2.44
N ALA A 344 -9.07 -15.91 3.66
CA ALA A 344 -8.63 -15.25 4.87
C ALA A 344 -7.11 -15.33 5.09
N SER A 345 -6.47 -16.47 4.79
CA SER A 345 -5.03 -16.64 4.91
C SER A 345 -4.24 -15.74 3.94
N LEU A 346 -4.78 -15.47 2.75
CA LEU A 346 -4.17 -14.60 1.75
C LEU A 346 -4.24 -13.11 2.11
N LEU A 347 -5.15 -12.69 3.00
CA LEU A 347 -5.30 -11.30 3.41
C LEU A 347 -4.26 -10.84 4.44
N ASN A 348 -3.33 -11.68 4.89
CA ASN A 348 -2.37 -11.36 5.96
C ASN A 348 -1.17 -10.54 5.51
N GLY A 349 -0.83 -10.50 4.23
CA GLY A 349 0.34 -9.75 3.73
C GLY A 349 0.14 -8.25 3.91
N ARG A 350 1.09 -7.56 4.55
CA ARG A 350 1.04 -6.10 4.76
C ARG A 350 1.95 -5.31 3.82
N GLY A 351 2.74 -5.96 3.05
CA GLY A 351 3.61 -5.51 1.94
C GLY A 351 3.78 -4.00 1.70
N THR A 352 3.57 -3.59 0.46
CA THR A 352 3.86 -2.23 -0.03
C THR A 352 3.06 -1.14 0.66
N VAL A 353 1.75 -1.33 0.85
CA VAL A 353 0.87 -0.31 1.45
C VAL A 353 1.19 -0.12 2.93
N GLY A 354 1.40 -1.22 3.67
CA GLY A 354 1.79 -1.15 5.08
C GLY A 354 3.10 -0.37 5.30
N LEU A 355 4.13 -0.64 4.48
CA LEU A 355 5.40 0.10 4.54
C LEU A 355 5.25 1.56 4.11
N ALA A 356 4.42 1.84 3.09
CA ALA A 356 4.19 3.20 2.63
C ALA A 356 3.50 4.05 3.71
N ILE A 357 2.41 3.56 4.34
CA ILE A 357 1.75 4.29 5.44
C ILE A 357 2.68 4.43 6.67
N THR A 358 3.53 3.43 6.94
CA THR A 358 4.55 3.51 8.01
C THR A 358 5.56 4.63 7.72
N ALA A 359 6.05 4.73 6.48
CA ALA A 359 6.96 5.81 6.09
C ALA A 359 6.30 7.19 6.18
N ILE A 360 5.02 7.31 5.81
CA ILE A 360 4.25 8.55 5.96
C ILE A 360 4.14 8.92 7.44
N ALA A 361 3.70 7.98 8.29
CA ALA A 361 3.50 8.23 9.71
C ALA A 361 4.80 8.66 10.41
N TYR A 362 5.94 8.09 10.00
CA TYR A 362 7.25 8.49 10.48
C TYR A 362 7.65 9.89 9.99
N SER A 363 7.41 10.22 8.72
CA SER A 363 7.76 11.53 8.14
C SER A 363 6.99 12.70 8.75
N VAL A 364 5.82 12.45 9.33
CA VAL A 364 4.99 13.44 10.03
C VAL A 364 5.09 13.35 11.55
N ASN A 365 6.05 12.58 12.08
CA ASN A 365 6.33 12.39 13.51
C ASN A 365 5.16 11.77 14.33
N ILE A 366 4.28 10.96 13.71
CA ILE A 366 3.33 10.10 14.43
C ILE A 366 4.08 8.94 15.10
N LEU A 367 5.12 8.42 14.44
CA LEU A 367 5.94 7.34 14.95
C LEU A 367 7.33 7.86 15.30
N ASP A 368 7.83 7.46 16.44
CA ASP A 368 9.25 7.57 16.76
C ASP A 368 10.06 6.48 16.04
N LEU A 369 11.39 6.49 16.18
CA LEU A 369 12.26 5.50 15.55
C LEU A 369 11.98 4.07 16.04
N THR A 370 11.56 3.92 17.30
CA THR A 370 11.25 2.63 17.92
C THR A 370 9.99 2.04 17.29
N LEU A 371 8.89 2.79 17.28
CA LEU A 371 7.63 2.35 16.70
C LEU A 371 7.73 2.17 15.18
N PHE A 372 8.47 3.04 14.49
CA PHE A 372 8.79 2.84 13.09
C PHE A 372 9.46 1.48 12.84
N SER A 373 10.49 1.14 13.64
CA SER A 373 11.20 -0.14 13.53
C SER A 373 10.29 -1.33 13.85
N VAL A 374 9.39 -1.21 14.84
CA VAL A 374 8.34 -2.19 15.13
C VAL A 374 7.44 -2.41 13.90
N CYS A 375 6.96 -1.33 13.28
CA CYS A 375 6.09 -1.39 12.10
C CYS A 375 6.79 -2.05 10.90
N VAL A 376 8.07 -1.70 10.67
CA VAL A 376 8.90 -2.30 9.60
C VAL A 376 9.02 -3.81 9.78
N ILE A 377 9.30 -4.28 11.00
CA ILE A 377 9.38 -5.72 11.30
C ILE A 377 8.02 -6.40 11.14
N ILE A 378 6.93 -5.78 11.58
CA ILE A 378 5.57 -6.33 11.39
C ILE A 378 5.29 -6.54 9.89
N CYS A 379 5.55 -5.54 9.06
CA CYS A 379 5.37 -5.63 7.62
C CYS A 379 6.26 -6.70 6.99
N PHE A 380 7.53 -6.76 7.38
CA PHE A 380 8.49 -7.74 6.89
C PHE A 380 8.07 -9.17 7.23
N VAL A 381 7.83 -9.43 8.51
CA VAL A 381 7.49 -10.78 9.00
C VAL A 381 6.16 -11.26 8.39
N THR A 382 5.14 -10.42 8.36
CA THR A 382 3.83 -10.80 7.78
C THR A 382 3.91 -11.01 6.27
N THR A 383 4.76 -10.27 5.56
CA THR A 383 4.98 -10.46 4.12
C THR A 383 5.63 -11.81 3.82
N ILE A 384 6.59 -12.26 4.64
CA ILE A 384 7.25 -13.56 4.49
C ILE A 384 6.36 -14.72 4.95
N ILE A 385 5.64 -14.55 6.06
CA ILE A 385 4.83 -15.63 6.64
C ILE A 385 3.59 -15.91 5.79
N THR A 386 3.02 -14.89 5.14
CA THR A 386 1.78 -15.05 4.35
C THR A 386 1.88 -16.14 3.27
N PRO A 387 2.90 -16.17 2.38
CA PRO A 387 3.05 -17.26 1.41
C PRO A 387 3.20 -18.63 2.07
N ILE A 388 3.91 -18.69 3.20
CA ILE A 388 4.19 -19.94 3.92
C ILE A 388 2.88 -20.56 4.44
N ILE A 389 1.98 -19.73 4.98
CA ILE A 389 0.68 -20.20 5.51
C ILE A 389 -0.33 -20.41 4.38
N ALA A 390 -0.45 -19.47 3.45
CA ALA A 390 -1.54 -19.46 2.47
C ALA A 390 -1.38 -20.52 1.38
N ARG A 391 -0.15 -20.80 0.88
CA ARG A 391 0.09 -21.77 -0.20
C ARG A 391 -0.46 -23.17 0.11
N PRO A 392 -0.11 -23.83 1.25
CA PRO A 392 -0.61 -25.18 1.52
C PRO A 392 -2.13 -25.23 1.70
N ILE A 393 -2.73 -24.18 2.28
CA ILE A 393 -4.19 -24.10 2.43
C ILE A 393 -4.87 -23.99 1.06
N LEU A 394 -4.36 -23.10 0.19
CA LEU A 394 -4.92 -22.87 -1.14
C LEU A 394 -4.77 -24.10 -2.04
N GLN A 395 -3.59 -24.75 -2.04
CA GLN A 395 -3.35 -25.97 -2.82
C GLN A 395 -4.31 -27.12 -2.44
N ARG A 396 -4.58 -27.30 -1.13
CA ARG A 396 -5.55 -28.30 -0.65
C ARG A 396 -6.97 -27.95 -1.08
N THR A 397 -7.32 -26.66 -1.08
CA THR A 397 -8.65 -26.19 -1.47
C THR A 397 -8.90 -26.38 -2.97
N VAL A 398 -7.92 -26.03 -3.79
CA VAL A 398 -8.00 -26.18 -5.26
C VAL A 398 -8.05 -27.65 -5.70
N LYS A 399 -7.28 -28.54 -5.04
CA LYS A 399 -7.33 -29.99 -5.34
C LYS A 399 -8.63 -30.67 -4.93
N SER A 400 -9.45 -30.03 -4.10
CA SER A 400 -10.73 -30.57 -3.62
C SER A 400 -11.94 -30.07 -4.43
N GLN A 401 -11.72 -29.21 -5.41
CA GLN A 401 -12.68 -28.76 -6.44
C GLN A 401 -12.48 -29.54 -7.74
#